data_a343c9df219e6c30e28f870e0af0e785
#
_entry.id   a343c9df219e6c30e28f870e0af0e785
#
_cell.length_a   1.000
_cell.length_b   1.000
_cell.length_c   1.000
_cell.angle_alpha   90.00
_cell.angle_beta   90.00
_cell.angle_gamma   90.00
#
_symmetry.space_group_name_H-M   'P 1'
#
loop_
_entity.id
_entity.type
_entity.pdbx_description
1 polymer ?
#
loop_
_entity_poly.entity_id
_entity_poly.type
_entity_poly.pdbx_seq_one_letter_code
_entity_poly.pdbx_strand_id
1 'polypeptide(L)'
;MMVHAFNIYRENYKPSEKFPEPYIIACVNGIAAETDEEAKKLSTTLYQAFLNIIRNDRKPYSPPVDDIDEVWNPMEKAHVLKMLHYSFIGSEETIKAKLSSFQEAFQVDELMITSHIYDEQARLKSYEIIKTAVDGMI
;
A
#
# COMPACT_ATOMS: atom_id res chain seq x y z
N MET A 1 -12.46 6.20 1.18
CA MET A 1 -12.66 6.50 -0.26
C MET A 1 -12.67 5.24 -1.13
N MET A 2 -11.64 4.37 -1.05
CA MET A 2 -11.56 3.12 -1.84
C MET A 2 -12.77 2.19 -1.63
N VAL A 3 -13.12 1.87 -0.41
CA VAL A 3 -14.27 1.00 -0.05
C VAL A 3 -15.59 1.54 -0.60
N HIS A 4 -15.80 2.85 -0.50
CA HIS A 4 -16.99 3.49 -1.04
C HIS A 4 -17.07 3.33 -2.57
N ALA A 5 -15.93 3.43 -3.26
CA ALA A 5 -15.85 3.19 -4.70
C ALA A 5 -16.19 1.73 -5.07
N PHE A 6 -15.74 0.74 -4.29
CA PHE A 6 -16.09 -0.66 -4.50
C PHE A 6 -17.61 -0.90 -4.38
N ASN A 7 -18.22 -0.31 -3.36
CA ASN A 7 -19.66 -0.46 -3.14
C ASN A 7 -20.47 0.19 -4.27
N ILE A 8 -20.14 1.43 -4.64
CA ILE A 8 -20.80 2.12 -5.77
C ILE A 8 -20.66 1.30 -7.05
N TYR A 9 -19.48 0.77 -7.32
CA TYR A 9 -19.24 -0.04 -8.52
C TYR A 9 -20.10 -1.31 -8.52
N ARG A 10 -20.13 -2.06 -7.41
CA ARG A 10 -20.93 -3.28 -7.28
C ARG A 10 -22.43 -3.02 -7.39
N GLU A 11 -22.92 -1.97 -6.74
CA GLU A 11 -24.35 -1.60 -6.73
C GLU A 11 -24.86 -1.14 -8.10
N ASN A 12 -24.00 -0.52 -8.90
CA ASN A 12 -24.35 0.03 -10.21
C ASN A 12 -23.85 -0.81 -11.39
N TYR A 13 -23.27 -1.98 -11.12
CA TYR A 13 -22.75 -2.84 -12.17
C TYR A 13 -23.86 -3.35 -13.09
N LYS A 14 -23.61 -3.25 -14.40
CA LYS A 14 -24.52 -3.76 -15.42
C LYS A 14 -23.90 -4.97 -16.11
N PRO A 15 -24.38 -6.19 -15.83
CA PRO A 15 -23.86 -7.40 -16.44
C PRO A 15 -23.98 -7.39 -17.97
N SER A 16 -23.02 -8.03 -18.63
CA SER A 16 -23.06 -8.34 -20.06
C SER A 16 -22.75 -9.81 -20.29
N GLU A 17 -23.00 -10.31 -21.50
CA GLU A 17 -22.66 -11.70 -21.84
C GLU A 17 -21.18 -12.01 -21.60
N LYS A 18 -20.28 -11.06 -21.92
CA LYS A 18 -18.85 -11.23 -21.77
C LYS A 18 -18.37 -11.06 -20.31
N PHE A 19 -19.03 -10.19 -19.56
CA PHE A 19 -18.69 -9.87 -18.18
C PHE A 19 -19.95 -9.94 -17.31
N PRO A 20 -20.32 -11.15 -16.85
CA PRO A 20 -21.57 -11.34 -16.09
C PRO A 20 -21.49 -10.80 -14.67
N GLU A 21 -20.27 -10.67 -14.11
CA GLU A 21 -20.05 -10.22 -12.74
C GLU A 21 -19.06 -9.05 -12.69
N PRO A 22 -19.13 -8.17 -11.66
CA PRO A 22 -18.14 -7.13 -11.48
C PRO A 22 -16.76 -7.72 -11.12
N TYR A 23 -15.71 -7.08 -11.61
CA TYR A 23 -14.32 -7.46 -11.32
C TYR A 23 -13.56 -6.28 -10.75
N ILE A 24 -13.00 -6.43 -9.55
CA ILE A 24 -12.31 -5.37 -8.82
C ILE A 24 -10.81 -5.67 -8.71
N ILE A 25 -10.01 -4.78 -9.25
CA ILE A 25 -8.57 -4.74 -9.03
C ILE A 25 -8.27 -3.61 -8.05
N ALA A 26 -7.76 -3.92 -6.87
CA ALA A 26 -7.33 -2.91 -5.90
C ALA A 26 -5.83 -2.67 -6.04
N CYS A 27 -5.44 -1.42 -6.29
CA CYS A 27 -4.04 -1.00 -6.30
C CYS A 27 -3.66 -0.40 -4.94
N VAL A 28 -2.70 -1.01 -4.27
CA VAL A 28 -2.28 -0.62 -2.92
C VAL A 28 -0.75 -0.54 -2.80
N ASN A 29 -0.28 0.20 -1.80
CA ASN A 29 1.15 0.25 -1.48
C ASN A 29 1.51 -0.90 -0.54
N GLY A 30 2.61 -1.59 -0.83
CA GLY A 30 3.17 -2.62 0.02
C GLY A 30 4.66 -2.41 0.23
N ILE A 31 5.10 -2.41 1.47
CA ILE A 31 6.52 -2.31 1.82
C ILE A 31 6.84 -3.40 2.83
N ALA A 32 7.53 -4.42 2.37
CA ALA A 32 7.92 -5.56 3.17
C ALA A 32 9.44 -5.62 3.36
N ALA A 33 9.87 -6.07 4.52
CA ALA A 33 11.26 -6.33 4.85
C ALA A 33 11.35 -7.56 5.78
N GLU A 34 12.55 -7.94 6.18
CA GLU A 34 12.76 -9.08 7.09
C GLU A 34 12.15 -8.83 8.48
N THR A 35 12.11 -7.56 8.92
CA THR A 35 11.51 -7.15 10.19
C THR A 35 10.53 -6.00 10.01
N ASP A 36 9.60 -5.84 10.95
CA ASP A 36 8.66 -4.72 10.95
C ASP A 36 9.38 -3.36 11.09
N GLU A 37 10.45 -3.31 11.89
CA GLU A 37 11.27 -2.11 12.10
C GLU A 37 11.96 -1.66 10.82
N GLU A 38 12.53 -2.62 10.08
CA GLU A 38 13.16 -2.32 8.79
C GLU A 38 12.14 -1.84 7.77
N ALA A 39 10.98 -2.51 7.67
CA ALA A 39 9.89 -2.11 6.79
C ALA A 39 9.37 -0.71 7.14
N LYS A 40 9.26 -0.38 8.42
CA LYS A 40 8.87 0.94 8.90
C LYS A 40 9.88 2.01 8.47
N LYS A 41 11.17 1.74 8.59
CA LYS A 41 12.21 2.66 8.11
C LYS A 41 12.16 2.86 6.60
N LEU A 42 12.04 1.79 5.82
CA LEU A 42 11.90 1.86 4.36
C LEU A 42 10.66 2.64 3.93
N SER A 43 9.57 2.56 4.68
CA SER A 43 8.31 3.26 4.39
C SER A 43 8.41 4.79 4.49
N THR A 44 9.43 5.32 5.13
CA THR A 44 9.63 6.77 5.24
C THR A 44 9.89 7.43 3.88
N THR A 45 10.44 6.70 2.92
CA THR A 45 10.53 7.15 1.52
C THR A 45 9.13 7.35 0.90
N LEU A 46 8.21 6.41 1.13
CA LEU A 46 6.81 6.54 0.68
C LEU A 46 6.13 7.74 1.33
N TYR A 47 6.28 7.94 2.63
CA TYR A 47 5.72 9.08 3.34
C TYR A 47 6.25 10.41 2.81
N GLN A 48 7.56 10.50 2.56
CA GLN A 48 8.18 11.69 1.98
C GLN A 48 7.67 11.97 0.57
N ALA A 49 7.46 10.93 -0.26
CA ALA A 49 6.92 11.09 -1.60
C ALA A 49 5.50 11.68 -1.57
N PHE A 50 4.64 11.20 -0.68
CA PHE A 50 3.28 11.74 -0.52
C PHE A 50 3.27 13.12 0.12
N LEU A 51 4.18 13.40 1.05
CA LEU A 51 4.39 14.73 1.60
C LEU A 51 4.78 15.73 0.52
N ASN A 52 5.65 15.34 -0.41
CA ASN A 52 6.02 16.17 -1.55
C ASN A 52 4.82 16.47 -2.48
N ILE A 53 3.87 15.55 -2.63
CA ILE A 53 2.63 15.80 -3.35
C ILE A 53 1.81 16.90 -2.66
N ILE A 54 1.66 16.81 -1.33
CA ILE A 54 0.92 17.80 -0.54
C ILE A 54 1.58 19.18 -0.62
N ARG A 55 2.90 19.23 -0.57
CA ARG A 55 3.70 20.47 -0.67
C ARG A 55 3.82 21.00 -2.10
N ASN A 56 3.31 20.27 -3.09
CA ASN A 56 3.49 20.55 -4.52
C ASN A 56 4.98 20.69 -4.91
N ASP A 57 5.83 19.87 -4.31
CA ASP A 57 7.27 19.87 -4.48
C ASP A 57 7.70 18.61 -5.24
N ARG A 58 7.99 18.77 -6.53
CA ARG A 58 8.35 17.65 -7.41
C ARG A 58 9.83 17.29 -7.23
N LYS A 59 10.07 16.24 -6.47
CA LYS A 59 11.41 15.70 -6.22
C LYS A 59 11.48 14.21 -6.54
N PRO A 60 12.66 13.67 -6.85
CA PRO A 60 12.91 12.24 -6.83
C PRO A 60 12.65 11.65 -5.44
N TYR A 61 12.56 10.34 -5.34
CA TYR A 61 12.45 9.67 -4.04
C TYR A 61 13.62 10.05 -3.14
N SER A 62 13.31 10.34 -1.90
CA SER A 62 14.30 10.64 -0.86
C SER A 62 14.71 9.36 -0.14
N PRO A 63 15.98 9.27 0.32
CA PRO A 63 16.42 8.15 1.15
C PRO A 63 15.54 8.02 2.41
N PRO A 64 15.46 6.82 3.01
CA PRO A 64 14.82 6.65 4.30
C PRO A 64 15.42 7.54 5.36
N VAL A 65 14.59 7.98 6.32
CA VAL A 65 14.99 8.76 7.48
C VAL A 65 14.74 7.96 8.77
N ASP A 66 15.52 8.25 9.82
CA ASP A 66 15.36 7.58 11.11
C ASP A 66 14.10 8.04 11.84
N ASP A 67 13.77 9.33 11.77
CA ASP A 67 12.56 9.89 12.35
C ASP A 67 11.81 10.75 11.33
N ILE A 68 10.71 10.23 10.85
CA ILE A 68 9.86 10.94 9.89
C ILE A 68 9.13 12.13 10.54
N ASP A 69 8.92 12.12 11.86
CA ASP A 69 8.26 13.20 12.57
C ASP A 69 9.08 14.50 12.60
N GLU A 70 10.39 14.41 12.33
CA GLU A 70 11.24 15.59 12.09
C GLU A 70 11.03 16.22 10.71
N VAL A 71 10.42 15.51 9.77
CA VAL A 71 10.27 15.95 8.36
C VAL A 71 8.92 16.63 8.12
N TRP A 72 7.86 16.16 8.76
CA TRP A 72 6.50 16.69 8.61
C TRP A 72 5.98 17.37 9.89
N ASN A 73 5.00 18.24 9.72
CA ASN A 73 4.23 18.75 10.85
C ASN A 73 3.01 17.85 11.15
N PRO A 74 2.31 18.02 12.29
CA PRO A 74 1.16 17.18 12.66
C PRO A 74 0.02 17.16 11.65
N MET A 75 -0.25 18.26 10.96
CA MET A 75 -1.30 18.35 9.93
C MET A 75 -0.92 17.58 8.67
N GLU A 76 0.32 17.72 8.24
CA GLU A 76 0.87 16.98 7.09
C GLU A 76 0.89 15.48 7.37
N LYS A 77 1.32 15.07 8.58
CA LYS A 77 1.27 13.68 9.04
C LYS A 77 -0.13 13.10 8.92
N ALA A 78 -1.13 13.78 9.47
CA ALA A 78 -2.52 13.33 9.43
C ALA A 78 -3.01 13.18 7.97
N HIS A 79 -2.64 14.10 7.10
CA HIS A 79 -3.02 14.09 5.68
C HIS A 79 -2.36 12.94 4.92
N VAL A 80 -1.04 12.76 5.08
CA VAL A 80 -0.29 11.65 4.45
C VAL A 80 -0.83 10.30 4.90
N LEU A 81 -1.02 10.09 6.20
CA LEU A 81 -1.52 8.83 6.74
C LEU A 81 -2.95 8.52 6.28
N LYS A 82 -3.78 9.54 6.10
CA LYS A 82 -5.11 9.37 5.52
C LYS A 82 -5.06 8.94 4.05
N MET A 83 -4.16 9.54 3.25
CA MET A 83 -3.96 9.16 1.85
C MET A 83 -3.44 7.73 1.73
N LEU A 84 -2.60 7.28 2.67
CA LEU A 84 -1.94 5.98 2.69
C LEU A 84 -2.63 4.96 3.61
N HIS A 85 -3.92 5.15 3.92
CA HIS A 85 -4.65 4.30 4.85
C HIS A 85 -4.59 2.81 4.49
N TYR A 86 -4.66 2.45 3.21
CA TYR A 86 -4.52 1.08 2.72
C TYR A 86 -3.10 0.81 2.20
N SER A 87 -2.13 1.01 3.06
CA SER A 87 -0.73 0.63 2.84
C SER A 87 -0.36 -0.54 3.76
N PHE A 88 0.32 -1.51 3.21
CA PHE A 88 0.70 -2.75 3.90
C PHE A 88 2.19 -2.72 4.15
N ILE A 89 2.59 -2.47 5.41
CA ILE A 89 3.97 -2.25 5.81
C ILE A 89 4.30 -3.22 6.93
N GLY A 90 5.37 -3.99 6.77
CA GLY A 90 5.83 -4.92 7.79
C GLY A 90 6.63 -6.10 7.27
N SER A 91 6.87 -7.06 8.16
CA SER A 91 7.45 -8.35 7.83
C SER A 91 6.45 -9.21 7.04
N GLU A 92 6.89 -10.36 6.54
CA GLU A 92 6.04 -11.32 5.83
C GLU A 92 4.78 -11.67 6.62
N GLU A 93 4.94 -11.97 7.91
CA GLU A 93 3.82 -12.31 8.80
C GLU A 93 2.82 -11.15 8.94
N THR A 94 3.33 -9.95 9.16
CA THR A 94 2.51 -8.72 9.26
C THR A 94 1.78 -8.43 7.95
N ILE A 95 2.46 -8.54 6.81
CA ILE A 95 1.87 -8.35 5.48
C ILE A 95 0.75 -9.36 5.25
N LYS A 96 1.01 -10.64 5.52
CA LYS A 96 0.04 -11.72 5.36
C LYS A 96 -1.22 -11.46 6.18
N ALA A 97 -1.06 -11.11 7.47
CA ALA A 97 -2.18 -10.82 8.35
C ALA A 97 -3.02 -9.63 7.85
N LYS A 98 -2.37 -8.54 7.47
CA LYS A 98 -3.05 -7.33 6.96
C LYS A 98 -3.76 -7.57 5.62
N LEU A 99 -3.12 -8.27 4.69
CA LEU A 99 -3.74 -8.59 3.40
C LEU A 99 -4.92 -9.55 3.56
N SER A 100 -4.82 -10.54 4.46
CA SER A 100 -5.93 -11.44 4.76
C SER A 100 -7.14 -10.69 5.30
N SER A 101 -6.93 -9.78 6.27
CA SER A 101 -8.01 -8.95 6.81
C SER A 101 -8.62 -8.04 5.75
N PHE A 102 -7.81 -7.48 4.86
CA PHE A 102 -8.29 -6.66 3.75
C PHE A 102 -9.16 -7.48 2.79
N GLN A 103 -8.70 -8.68 2.42
CA GLN A 103 -9.44 -9.56 1.53
C GLN A 103 -10.76 -10.05 2.14
N GLU A 104 -10.77 -10.41 3.42
CA GLU A 104 -11.99 -10.78 4.13
C GLU A 104 -13.01 -9.64 4.15
N ALA A 105 -12.53 -8.40 4.36
CA ALA A 105 -13.41 -7.23 4.45
C ALA A 105 -13.96 -6.79 3.08
N PHE A 106 -13.16 -6.86 2.01
CA PHE A 106 -13.49 -6.20 0.75
C PHE A 106 -13.68 -7.14 -0.44
N GLN A 107 -13.22 -8.37 -0.35
CA GLN A 107 -13.42 -9.41 -1.36
C GLN A 107 -13.10 -8.92 -2.79
N VAL A 108 -11.90 -8.36 -2.96
CA VAL A 108 -11.42 -7.94 -4.27
C VAL A 108 -10.97 -9.16 -5.09
N ASP A 109 -11.07 -9.07 -6.41
CA ASP A 109 -10.71 -10.18 -7.29
C ASP A 109 -9.20 -10.23 -7.52
N GLU A 110 -8.54 -9.06 -7.51
CA GLU A 110 -7.11 -8.94 -7.77
C GLU A 110 -6.49 -7.80 -6.94
N LEU A 111 -5.25 -8.01 -6.50
CA LEU A 111 -4.42 -6.99 -5.86
C LEU A 111 -3.25 -6.63 -6.77
N MET A 112 -3.10 -5.35 -7.03
CA MET A 112 -1.91 -4.79 -7.64
C MET A 112 -1.12 -4.06 -6.56
N ILE A 113 0.09 -4.52 -6.25
CA ILE A 113 0.89 -3.97 -5.16
C ILE A 113 2.12 -3.26 -5.72
N THR A 114 2.34 -2.03 -5.29
CA THR A 114 3.52 -1.24 -5.63
C THR A 114 4.36 -0.96 -4.39
N SER A 115 5.69 -1.05 -4.53
CA SER A 115 6.63 -0.77 -3.43
C SER A 115 7.47 0.47 -3.76
N HIS A 116 7.19 1.55 -3.05
CA HIS A 116 7.94 2.80 -3.17
C HIS A 116 9.12 2.78 -2.18
N ILE A 117 10.19 2.12 -2.55
CA ILE A 117 11.42 1.96 -1.76
C ILE A 117 12.59 2.59 -2.50
N TYR A 118 13.44 3.32 -1.78
CA TYR A 118 14.58 4.04 -2.34
C TYR A 118 15.67 3.11 -2.88
N ASP A 119 16.07 2.11 -2.08
CA ASP A 119 17.07 1.14 -2.48
C ASP A 119 16.48 0.07 -3.41
N GLU A 120 17.13 -0.18 -4.56
CA GLU A 120 16.63 -1.12 -5.55
C GLU A 120 16.58 -2.56 -5.04
N GLN A 121 17.64 -3.00 -4.33
CA GLN A 121 17.67 -4.37 -3.80
C GLN A 121 16.63 -4.58 -2.71
N ALA A 122 16.44 -3.61 -1.83
CA ALA A 122 15.38 -3.63 -0.83
C ALA A 122 13.99 -3.67 -1.47
N ARG A 123 13.79 -2.98 -2.59
CA ARG A 123 12.53 -2.99 -3.34
C ARG A 123 12.27 -4.37 -3.96
N LEU A 124 13.24 -4.99 -4.59
CA LEU A 124 13.13 -6.35 -5.13
C LEU A 124 12.81 -7.34 -4.01
N LYS A 125 13.52 -7.25 -2.89
CA LYS A 125 13.27 -8.08 -1.70
C LYS A 125 11.85 -7.90 -1.15
N SER A 126 11.36 -6.68 -1.13
CA SER A 126 9.98 -6.37 -0.71
C SER A 126 8.97 -7.14 -1.57
N TYR A 127 9.12 -7.14 -2.88
CA TYR A 127 8.24 -7.90 -3.78
C TYR A 127 8.31 -9.42 -3.55
N GLU A 128 9.49 -9.96 -3.30
CA GLU A 128 9.67 -11.39 -2.98
C GLU A 128 8.93 -11.76 -1.70
N ILE A 129 9.10 -10.96 -0.63
CA ILE A 129 8.42 -11.18 0.65
C ILE A 129 6.90 -11.08 0.49
N ILE A 130 6.40 -10.07 -0.20
CA ILE A 130 4.97 -9.91 -0.46
C ILE A 130 4.42 -11.10 -1.25
N LYS A 131 5.13 -11.56 -2.28
CA LYS A 131 4.75 -12.74 -3.06
C LYS A 131 4.63 -13.98 -2.19
N THR A 132 5.60 -14.22 -1.31
CA THR A 132 5.57 -15.33 -0.37
C THR A 132 4.38 -15.23 0.59
N ALA A 133 4.12 -14.04 1.13
CA ALA A 133 2.97 -13.79 2.01
C ALA A 133 1.64 -14.10 1.31
N VAL A 134 1.48 -13.65 0.07
CA VAL A 134 0.26 -13.89 -0.72
C VAL A 134 0.09 -15.37 -1.05
N ASP A 135 1.16 -16.06 -1.46
CA ASP A 135 1.12 -17.50 -1.75
C ASP A 135 0.72 -18.30 -0.51
N GLY A 136 1.11 -17.87 0.68
CA GLY A 136 0.73 -18.48 1.95
C GLY A 136 -0.72 -18.21 2.39
N MET A 137 -1.46 -17.35 1.69
CA MET A 137 -2.88 -17.07 1.93
C MET A 137 -3.83 -18.02 1.20
N ILE A 138 -3.34 -18.69 0.18
CA ILE A 138 -4.13 -19.56 -0.71
C ILE A 138 -4.17 -20.99 -0.17
#